data_67907c228515ceb9310538d4b0e10acf
#
_entry.id   67907c228515ceb9310538d4b0e10acf
#
_cell.length_a   1.000
_cell.length_b   1.000
_cell.length_c   1.000
_cell.angle_alpha   90.00
_cell.angle_beta   90.00
_cell.angle_gamma   90.00
#
_symmetry.space_group_name_H-M   'P 1'
#
loop_
_entity.id
_entity.type
_entity.pdbx_description
1 polymer ?
#
loop_
_entity_poly.entity_id
_entity_poly.type
_entity_poly.pdbx_seq_one_letter_code
_entity_poly.pdbx_strand_id
1 'polypeptide(L)'
;MERYGSITTPVSVPRLIVGAMLAAGVAVLILAFTQYGLLAGLAVSVIPAALCILWVTLRNPAISMLGLFVVNYFIMALTRYAHDLPFGMILDALIFYNFLIITLQALIRPIEWKRASSGLTVVAAIWMAYCILEIVNPESVSVAGWFSSVRSIAFYFFFIVVLTQLTMTEYKYLKYMLAVWSVLTLIAVGKACMQKFFGFNAAENYWLFVLGGRSTHIIHSGVRYFSFFSDAANFGGSMGLSMVVFSISALYYRNSWMKLYLLLVAAAACYGMLISGTRSALAV
;
A
#
# COMPACT_ATOMS: atom_id res chain seq x y z
N MET A 1 33.51 40.74 -11.00
CA MET A 1 32.24 40.00 -11.07
C MET A 1 32.39 38.89 -12.07
N GLU A 2 32.94 37.76 -11.66
CA GLU A 2 33.15 36.59 -12.52
C GLU A 2 31.99 35.62 -12.38
N ARG A 3 31.36 35.32 -13.50
CA ARG A 3 30.32 34.29 -13.61
C ARG A 3 30.99 32.90 -13.63
N TYR A 4 30.93 32.17 -12.54
CA TYR A 4 31.20 30.73 -12.56
C TYR A 4 30.00 30.01 -13.17
N GLY A 5 30.09 29.77 -14.46
CA GLY A 5 29.22 28.82 -15.17
C GLY A 5 29.69 27.40 -14.91
N SER A 6 29.02 26.65 -14.03
CA SER A 6 29.24 25.21 -13.89
C SER A 6 28.62 24.47 -15.07
N ILE A 7 29.42 24.18 -16.07
CA ILE A 7 29.07 23.28 -17.15
C ILE A 7 29.19 21.84 -16.61
N THR A 8 28.12 21.32 -16.01
CA THR A 8 28.00 19.89 -15.83
C THR A 8 27.48 19.28 -17.14
N THR A 9 28.39 18.93 -18.03
CA THR A 9 28.06 18.09 -19.17
C THR A 9 27.54 16.76 -18.64
N PRO A 10 26.34 16.28 -19.06
CA PRO A 10 25.93 14.94 -18.71
C PRO A 10 26.90 13.94 -19.30
N VAL A 11 27.52 13.12 -18.47
CA VAL A 11 28.40 12.02 -18.92
C VAL A 11 27.54 11.08 -19.76
N SER A 12 27.64 11.18 -21.09
CA SER A 12 26.99 10.27 -22.00
C SER A 12 27.76 8.95 -21.98
N VAL A 13 27.22 7.96 -21.27
CA VAL A 13 27.78 6.60 -21.32
C VAL A 13 27.67 6.13 -22.77
N PRO A 14 28.76 5.73 -23.42
CA PRO A 14 28.73 5.28 -24.81
C PRO A 14 27.73 4.11 -24.95
N ARG A 15 26.89 4.17 -25.98
CA ARG A 15 25.89 3.12 -26.26
C ARG A 15 26.47 1.72 -26.29
N LEU A 16 27.72 1.60 -26.70
CA LEU A 16 28.48 0.35 -26.75
C LEU A 16 28.73 -0.23 -25.35
N ILE A 17 29.01 0.60 -24.35
CA ILE A 17 29.20 0.16 -22.96
C ILE A 17 27.86 -0.33 -22.37
N VAL A 18 26.77 0.38 -22.63
CA VAL A 18 25.43 -0.06 -22.21
C VAL A 18 25.06 -1.39 -22.86
N GLY A 19 25.32 -1.54 -24.16
CA GLY A 19 25.09 -2.81 -24.86
C GLY A 19 25.93 -3.96 -24.30
N ALA A 20 27.21 -3.73 -24.02
CA ALA A 20 28.09 -4.74 -23.42
C ALA A 20 27.63 -5.13 -21.99
N MET A 21 27.21 -4.17 -21.18
CA MET A 21 26.67 -4.45 -19.83
C MET A 21 25.37 -5.26 -19.89
N LEU A 22 24.49 -4.95 -20.83
CA LEU A 22 23.25 -5.72 -21.03
C LEU A 22 23.55 -7.15 -21.49
N ALA A 23 24.46 -7.31 -22.46
CA ALA A 23 24.89 -8.63 -22.94
C ALA A 23 25.53 -9.48 -21.83
N ALA A 24 26.40 -8.87 -21.01
CA ALA A 24 27.01 -9.53 -19.86
C ALA A 24 25.94 -9.94 -18.81
N GLY A 25 24.97 -9.06 -18.53
CA GLY A 25 23.86 -9.36 -17.64
C GLY A 25 23.01 -10.56 -18.13
N VAL A 26 22.68 -10.58 -19.41
CA VAL A 26 21.93 -11.70 -20.03
C VAL A 26 22.75 -12.99 -19.97
N ALA A 27 24.07 -12.94 -20.24
CA ALA A 27 24.96 -14.11 -20.15
C ALA A 27 24.99 -14.67 -18.71
N VAL A 28 25.10 -13.81 -17.68
CA VAL A 28 25.05 -14.21 -16.27
C VAL A 28 23.72 -14.88 -15.92
N LEU A 29 22.60 -14.33 -16.41
CA LEU A 29 21.29 -14.94 -16.21
C LEU A 29 21.20 -16.33 -16.84
N ILE A 30 21.64 -16.48 -18.10
CA ILE A 30 21.63 -17.77 -18.79
C ILE A 30 22.49 -18.79 -18.02
N LEU A 31 23.69 -18.40 -17.59
CA LEU A 31 24.57 -19.28 -16.80
C LEU A 31 23.94 -19.67 -15.46
N ALA A 32 23.29 -18.73 -14.76
CA ALA A 32 22.61 -19.01 -13.51
C ALA A 32 21.46 -20.02 -13.69
N PHE A 33 20.65 -19.85 -14.73
CA PHE A 33 19.57 -20.81 -15.03
C PHE A 33 20.08 -22.18 -15.44
N THR A 34 21.13 -22.25 -16.25
CA THR A 34 21.62 -23.51 -16.81
C THR A 34 22.45 -24.33 -15.82
N GLN A 35 23.26 -23.67 -14.97
CA GLN A 35 24.17 -24.36 -14.05
C GLN A 35 23.58 -24.58 -12.66
N TYR A 36 22.78 -23.64 -12.15
CA TYR A 36 22.29 -23.66 -10.77
C TYR A 36 20.76 -23.84 -10.67
N GLY A 37 20.08 -24.00 -11.80
CA GLY A 37 18.65 -24.24 -11.86
C GLY A 37 17.77 -23.00 -11.73
N LEU A 38 16.46 -23.22 -11.79
CA LEU A 38 15.44 -22.17 -11.85
C LEU A 38 15.52 -21.17 -10.68
N LEU A 39 15.73 -21.66 -9.46
CA LEU A 39 15.76 -20.81 -8.26
C LEU A 39 16.95 -19.84 -8.27
N ALA A 40 18.11 -20.29 -8.70
CA ALA A 40 19.29 -19.42 -8.81
C ALA A 40 19.12 -18.37 -9.91
N GLY A 41 18.56 -18.75 -11.05
CA GLY A 41 18.25 -17.81 -12.12
C GLY A 41 17.26 -16.75 -11.68
N LEU A 42 16.20 -17.14 -10.96
CA LEU A 42 15.25 -16.20 -10.39
C LEU A 42 15.92 -15.25 -9.36
N ALA A 43 16.75 -15.78 -8.47
CA ALA A 43 17.46 -14.98 -7.48
C ALA A 43 18.34 -13.91 -8.14
N VAL A 44 19.10 -14.28 -9.19
CA VAL A 44 19.93 -13.33 -9.95
C VAL A 44 19.07 -12.30 -10.68
N SER A 45 17.88 -12.66 -11.18
CA SER A 45 16.94 -11.74 -11.84
C SER A 45 16.38 -10.68 -10.89
N VAL A 46 16.20 -11.03 -9.62
CA VAL A 46 15.64 -10.12 -8.61
C VAL A 46 16.61 -8.98 -8.26
N ILE A 47 17.92 -9.22 -8.31
CA ILE A 47 18.93 -8.21 -7.94
C ILE A 47 18.84 -6.94 -8.79
N PRO A 48 18.84 -6.99 -10.14
CA PRO A 48 18.70 -5.79 -10.96
C PRO A 48 17.37 -5.06 -10.72
N ALA A 49 16.28 -5.81 -10.54
CA ALA A 49 14.98 -5.23 -10.23
C ALA A 49 14.99 -4.51 -8.86
N ALA A 50 15.57 -5.13 -7.83
CA ALA A 50 15.71 -4.53 -6.51
C ALA A 50 16.58 -3.26 -6.56
N LEU A 51 17.69 -3.28 -7.28
CA LEU A 51 18.54 -2.10 -7.47
C LEU A 51 17.82 -0.98 -8.24
N CYS A 52 17.03 -1.31 -9.25
CA CYS A 52 16.22 -0.36 -9.98
C CYS A 52 15.15 0.28 -9.07
N ILE A 53 14.44 -0.52 -8.29
CA ILE A 53 13.45 -0.05 -7.31
C ILE A 53 14.13 0.85 -6.28
N LEU A 54 15.26 0.44 -5.72
CA LEU A 54 16.03 1.22 -4.76
C LEU A 54 16.44 2.58 -5.36
N TRP A 55 16.97 2.57 -6.57
CA TRP A 55 17.39 3.81 -7.25
C TRP A 55 16.21 4.76 -7.53
N VAL A 56 15.09 4.24 -8.00
CA VAL A 56 13.87 5.04 -8.28
C VAL A 56 13.30 5.62 -6.99
N THR A 57 13.22 4.82 -5.92
CA THR A 57 12.67 5.25 -4.63
C THR A 57 13.60 6.22 -3.89
N LEU A 58 14.93 6.06 -4.01
CA LEU A 58 15.89 7.05 -3.49
C LEU A 58 15.79 8.40 -4.22
N ARG A 59 15.51 8.39 -5.53
CA ARG A 59 15.25 9.64 -6.27
C ARG A 59 13.94 10.30 -5.90
N ASN A 60 12.92 9.49 -5.65
CA ASN A 60 11.57 9.96 -5.34
C ASN A 60 10.89 9.08 -4.29
N PRO A 61 11.04 9.38 -2.99
CA PRO A 61 10.47 8.60 -1.90
C PRO A 61 8.94 8.46 -1.94
N ALA A 62 8.23 9.41 -2.58
CA ALA A 62 6.78 9.30 -2.73
C ALA A 62 6.36 8.05 -3.53
N ILE A 63 7.21 7.55 -4.44
CA ILE A 63 6.95 6.32 -5.20
C ILE A 63 6.95 5.11 -4.26
N SER A 64 7.88 5.06 -3.29
CA SER A 64 7.92 4.00 -2.29
C SER A 64 6.65 4.00 -1.42
N MET A 65 6.17 5.19 -1.05
CA MET A 65 4.94 5.34 -0.27
C MET A 65 3.68 4.92 -1.07
N LEU A 66 3.63 5.25 -2.37
CA LEU A 66 2.57 4.75 -3.26
C LEU A 66 2.64 3.22 -3.41
N GLY A 67 3.83 2.65 -3.49
CA GLY A 67 4.05 1.20 -3.51
C GLY A 67 3.53 0.52 -2.24
N LEU A 68 3.83 1.08 -1.06
CA LEU A 68 3.30 0.61 0.22
C LEU A 68 1.76 0.62 0.22
N PHE A 69 1.14 1.69 -0.28
CA PHE A 69 -0.32 1.79 -0.38
C PHE A 69 -0.92 0.71 -1.28
N VAL A 70 -0.34 0.46 -2.46
CA VAL A 70 -0.80 -0.58 -3.39
C VAL A 70 -0.66 -1.97 -2.77
N VAL A 71 0.50 -2.29 -2.17
CA VAL A 71 0.72 -3.59 -1.54
C VAL A 71 -0.24 -3.80 -0.37
N ASN A 72 -0.43 -2.79 0.49
CA ASN A 72 -1.37 -2.87 1.61
C ASN A 72 -2.80 -3.17 1.15
N TYR A 73 -3.19 -2.69 -0.02
CA TYR A 73 -4.54 -2.91 -0.57
C TYR A 73 -4.82 -4.38 -0.89
N PHE A 74 -3.79 -5.14 -1.33
CA PHE A 74 -3.93 -6.52 -1.75
C PHE A 74 -3.40 -7.55 -0.75
N ILE A 75 -2.58 -7.13 0.22
CA ILE A 75 -1.84 -8.06 1.09
C ILE A 75 -2.77 -9.02 1.84
N MET A 76 -3.92 -8.53 2.29
CA MET A 76 -4.91 -9.35 3.01
C MET A 76 -5.61 -10.38 2.12
N ALA A 77 -5.72 -10.11 0.82
CA ALA A 77 -6.20 -11.12 -0.12
C ALA A 77 -5.23 -12.29 -0.23
N LEU A 78 -3.92 -12.00 -0.26
CA LEU A 78 -2.88 -13.03 -0.40
C LEU A 78 -2.88 -14.03 0.75
N THR A 79 -3.28 -13.62 1.96
CA THR A 79 -3.40 -14.52 3.12
C THR A 79 -4.38 -15.68 2.86
N ARG A 80 -5.36 -15.50 1.97
CA ARG A 80 -6.33 -16.55 1.61
C ARG A 80 -5.80 -17.56 0.63
N TYR A 81 -4.72 -17.22 -0.10
CA TYR A 81 -4.11 -18.11 -1.11
C TYR A 81 -2.85 -18.79 -0.57
N ALA A 82 -2.16 -18.19 0.37
CA ALA A 82 -0.94 -18.74 0.96
C ALA A 82 -0.99 -18.55 2.49
N HIS A 83 -1.60 -19.52 3.16
CA HIS A 83 -1.95 -19.47 4.59
C HIS A 83 -0.71 -19.46 5.51
N ASP A 84 0.40 -20.06 5.06
CA ASP A 84 1.60 -20.26 5.86
C ASP A 84 2.58 -19.08 5.84
N LEU A 85 2.29 -18.05 5.01
CA LEU A 85 3.19 -16.91 4.88
C LEU A 85 2.79 -15.77 5.83
N PRO A 86 3.77 -15.20 6.56
CA PRO A 86 3.51 -14.12 7.50
C PRO A 86 3.36 -12.77 6.78
N PHE A 87 2.28 -12.57 6.05
CA PHE A 87 2.04 -11.37 5.24
C PHE A 87 2.07 -10.06 6.03
N GLY A 88 1.75 -10.09 7.34
CA GLY A 88 1.90 -8.91 8.20
C GLY A 88 3.34 -8.41 8.26
N MET A 89 4.34 -9.29 8.20
CA MET A 89 5.76 -8.92 8.19
C MET A 89 6.16 -8.18 6.90
N ILE A 90 5.44 -8.40 5.80
CA ILE A 90 5.70 -7.68 4.54
C ILE A 90 5.37 -6.19 4.70
N LEU A 91 4.27 -5.87 5.39
CA LEU A 91 3.93 -4.47 5.69
C LEU A 91 4.95 -3.83 6.62
N ASP A 92 5.41 -4.55 7.65
CA ASP A 92 6.49 -4.08 8.53
C ASP A 92 7.76 -3.77 7.72
N ALA A 93 8.18 -4.73 6.87
CA ALA A 93 9.35 -4.57 6.01
C ALA A 93 9.21 -3.37 5.05
N LEU A 94 8.03 -3.14 4.48
CA LEU A 94 7.78 -2.00 3.60
C LEU A 94 7.79 -0.66 4.35
N ILE A 95 7.25 -0.60 5.57
CA ILE A 95 7.33 0.59 6.42
C ILE A 95 8.79 0.87 6.77
N PHE A 96 9.53 -0.16 7.18
CA PHE A 96 10.96 -0.06 7.46
C PHE A 96 11.75 0.38 6.25
N TYR A 97 11.46 -0.17 5.08
CA TYR A 97 12.06 0.24 3.80
C TYR A 97 11.82 1.72 3.52
N ASN A 98 10.61 2.23 3.73
CA ASN A 98 10.31 3.65 3.56
C ASN A 98 11.13 4.53 4.52
N PHE A 99 11.31 4.13 5.78
CA PHE A 99 12.20 4.84 6.71
C PHE A 99 13.65 4.77 6.26
N LEU A 100 14.13 3.64 5.79
CA LEU A 100 15.47 3.48 5.25
C LEU A 100 15.70 4.42 4.05
N ILE A 101 14.76 4.49 3.12
CA ILE A 101 14.83 5.39 1.96
C ILE A 101 14.93 6.85 2.39
N ILE A 102 14.12 7.30 3.36
CA ILE A 102 14.17 8.66 3.90
C ILE A 102 15.51 8.91 4.58
N THR A 103 15.99 7.98 5.41
CA THR A 103 17.27 8.11 6.11
C THR A 103 18.44 8.19 5.12
N LEU A 104 18.47 7.33 4.11
CA LEU A 104 19.50 7.38 3.06
C LEU A 104 19.41 8.68 2.24
N GLN A 105 18.21 9.15 1.97
CA GLN A 105 18.03 10.44 1.29
C GLN A 105 18.52 11.61 2.15
N ALA A 106 18.34 11.54 3.48
CA ALA A 106 18.82 12.55 4.43
C ALA A 106 20.35 12.74 4.40
N LEU A 107 21.09 11.68 4.04
CA LEU A 107 22.55 11.74 3.86
C LEU A 107 22.96 12.52 2.60
N ILE A 108 22.06 12.60 1.61
CA ILE A 108 22.36 13.22 0.31
C ILE A 108 21.73 14.62 0.20
N ARG A 109 20.54 14.79 0.79
CA ARG A 109 19.75 16.02 0.74
C ARG A 109 19.14 16.32 2.10
N PRO A 110 19.11 17.59 2.55
CA PRO A 110 18.49 17.95 3.81
C PRO A 110 16.99 17.67 3.77
N ILE A 111 16.49 16.95 4.77
CA ILE A 111 15.07 16.67 4.95
C ILE A 111 14.48 17.67 5.95
N GLU A 112 13.35 18.22 5.61
CA GLU A 112 12.61 19.13 6.48
C GLU A 112 11.78 18.34 7.51
N TRP A 113 12.43 17.82 8.55
CA TRP A 113 11.77 17.07 9.63
C TRP A 113 10.63 17.84 10.31
N LYS A 114 10.65 19.16 10.27
CA LYS A 114 9.56 20.00 10.78
C LYS A 114 8.20 19.69 10.13
N ARG A 115 8.18 19.17 8.91
CA ARG A 115 6.93 18.76 8.24
C ARG A 115 6.23 17.63 8.96
N ALA A 116 6.98 16.73 9.61
CA ALA A 116 6.43 15.66 10.42
C ALA A 116 5.87 16.14 11.78
N SER A 117 6.11 17.40 12.17
CA SER A 117 5.60 17.99 13.41
C SER A 117 4.26 18.70 13.16
N SER A 118 3.23 17.96 12.82
CA SER A 118 1.88 18.47 12.61
C SER A 118 0.94 18.09 13.76
N GLY A 119 -0.21 18.77 13.87
CA GLY A 119 -1.26 18.39 14.82
C GLY A 119 -1.70 16.92 14.66
N LEU A 120 -1.76 16.41 13.44
CA LEU A 120 -2.09 15.01 13.18
C LEU A 120 -1.03 14.05 13.74
N THR A 121 0.26 14.40 13.61
CA THR A 121 1.36 13.61 14.19
C THR A 121 1.27 13.59 15.72
N VAL A 122 0.93 14.72 16.34
CA VAL A 122 0.75 14.79 17.81
C VAL A 122 -0.39 13.88 18.25
N VAL A 123 -1.54 13.93 17.58
CA VAL A 123 -2.68 13.05 17.88
C VAL A 123 -2.31 11.58 17.70
N ALA A 124 -1.62 11.24 16.60
CA ALA A 124 -1.14 9.89 16.33
C ALA A 124 -0.13 9.40 17.39
N ALA A 125 0.75 10.31 17.87
CA ALA A 125 1.72 10.00 18.93
C ALA A 125 1.01 9.77 20.29
N ILE A 126 0.00 10.58 20.62
CA ILE A 126 -0.80 10.39 21.84
C ILE A 126 -1.53 9.05 21.79
N TRP A 127 -2.14 8.72 20.65
CA TRP A 127 -2.80 7.44 20.44
C TRP A 127 -1.81 6.26 20.57
N MET A 128 -0.64 6.38 19.98
CA MET A 128 0.41 5.36 20.09
C MET A 128 0.87 5.20 21.54
N ALA A 129 1.10 6.30 22.26
CA ALA A 129 1.49 6.27 23.68
C ALA A 129 0.42 5.59 24.55
N TYR A 130 -0.86 5.91 24.34
CA TYR A 130 -1.97 5.24 25.01
C TYR A 130 -1.96 3.73 24.74
N CYS A 131 -1.87 3.31 23.47
CA CYS A 131 -1.84 1.89 23.12
C CYS A 131 -0.60 1.16 23.69
N ILE A 132 0.54 1.83 23.85
CA ILE A 132 1.71 1.27 24.51
C ILE A 132 1.44 1.07 25.99
N LEU A 133 0.82 2.03 26.66
CA LEU A 133 0.47 1.93 28.10
C LEU A 133 -0.50 0.79 28.39
N GLU A 134 -1.33 0.38 27.44
CA GLU A 134 -2.23 -0.78 27.60
C GLU A 134 -1.49 -2.11 27.87
N ILE A 135 -0.15 -2.18 27.74
CA ILE A 135 0.63 -3.35 28.17
C ILE A 135 0.51 -3.62 29.67
N VAL A 136 0.29 -2.54 30.46
CA VAL A 136 0.18 -2.61 31.94
C VAL A 136 -1.27 -2.88 32.37
N ASN A 137 -2.21 -2.98 31.44
CA ASN A 137 -3.61 -3.25 31.72
C ASN A 137 -3.77 -4.66 32.33
N PRO A 138 -4.32 -4.80 33.55
CA PRO A 138 -4.50 -6.09 34.22
C PRO A 138 -5.35 -7.09 33.44
N GLU A 139 -6.25 -6.59 32.59
CA GLU A 139 -7.11 -7.41 31.70
C GLU A 139 -6.39 -7.88 30.44
N SER A 140 -5.13 -7.48 30.21
CA SER A 140 -4.34 -7.92 29.07
C SER A 140 -3.99 -9.40 29.19
N VAL A 141 -4.59 -10.23 28.34
CA VAL A 141 -4.47 -11.69 28.42
C VAL A 141 -3.07 -12.17 28.00
N SER A 142 -2.40 -11.47 27.09
CA SER A 142 -1.05 -11.84 26.65
C SER A 142 -0.26 -10.67 26.03
N VAL A 143 1.03 -10.61 26.32
CA VAL A 143 1.97 -9.62 25.73
C VAL A 143 2.05 -9.78 24.20
N ALA A 144 2.01 -11.01 23.69
CA ALA A 144 2.04 -11.27 22.24
C ALA A 144 0.78 -10.76 21.54
N GLY A 145 -0.40 -10.95 22.15
CA GLY A 145 -1.66 -10.41 21.65
C GLY A 145 -1.68 -8.89 21.67
N TRP A 146 -1.20 -8.28 22.77
CA TRP A 146 -1.03 -6.84 22.87
C TRP A 146 -0.12 -6.30 21.77
N PHE A 147 1.07 -6.87 21.58
CA PHE A 147 2.01 -6.45 20.55
C PHE A 147 1.42 -6.52 19.13
N SER A 148 0.72 -7.61 18.82
CA SER A 148 0.05 -7.78 17.53
C SER A 148 -1.01 -6.71 17.28
N SER A 149 -1.79 -6.36 18.31
CA SER A 149 -2.85 -5.34 18.23
C SER A 149 -2.26 -3.94 18.10
N VAL A 150 -1.32 -3.57 18.98
CA VAL A 150 -0.68 -2.24 18.99
C VAL A 150 0.05 -1.98 17.67
N ARG A 151 0.71 -2.99 17.10
CA ARG A 151 1.38 -2.90 15.80
C ARG A 151 0.41 -2.46 14.70
N SER A 152 -0.74 -3.10 14.59
CA SER A 152 -1.71 -2.84 13.53
C SER A 152 -2.53 -1.55 13.73
N ILE A 153 -2.86 -1.22 14.99
CA ILE A 153 -3.78 -0.12 15.31
C ILE A 153 -3.03 1.21 15.51
N ALA A 154 -1.85 1.18 16.14
CA ALA A 154 -1.14 2.38 16.54
C ALA A 154 0.16 2.61 15.76
N PHE A 155 1.06 1.61 15.65
CA PHE A 155 2.34 1.81 14.98
C PHE A 155 2.17 2.10 13.50
N TYR A 156 1.35 1.33 12.79
CA TYR A 156 1.11 1.59 11.36
C TYR A 156 0.52 2.98 11.15
N PHE A 157 -0.47 3.37 11.96
CA PHE A 157 -1.06 4.69 11.86
C PHE A 157 -0.02 5.80 12.06
N PHE A 158 0.74 5.76 13.16
CA PHE A 158 1.76 6.76 13.48
C PHE A 158 2.84 6.84 12.39
N PHE A 159 3.42 5.71 12.00
CA PHE A 159 4.50 5.69 11.03
C PHE A 159 4.03 6.12 9.63
N ILE A 160 2.85 5.71 9.20
CA ILE A 160 2.30 6.13 7.91
C ILE A 160 2.03 7.63 7.89
N VAL A 161 1.52 8.22 8.98
CA VAL A 161 1.33 9.67 9.10
C VAL A 161 2.66 10.41 8.94
N VAL A 162 3.70 10.00 9.68
CA VAL A 162 5.04 10.60 9.61
C VAL A 162 5.65 10.46 8.20
N LEU A 163 5.64 9.25 7.65
CA LEU A 163 6.18 8.96 6.32
C LEU A 163 5.47 9.76 5.22
N THR A 164 4.14 9.83 5.27
CA THR A 164 3.36 10.60 4.28
C THR A 164 3.73 12.07 4.30
N GLN A 165 3.88 12.68 5.48
CA GLN A 165 4.23 14.09 5.61
C GLN A 165 5.66 14.40 5.13
N LEU A 166 6.58 13.45 5.27
CA LEU A 166 7.97 13.60 4.82
C LEU A 166 8.13 13.34 3.31
N THR A 167 7.31 12.44 2.73
CA THR A 167 7.49 11.99 1.34
C THR A 167 6.56 12.69 0.36
N MET A 168 5.30 12.93 0.75
CA MET A 168 4.27 13.50 -0.15
C MET A 168 4.20 15.02 -0.02
N THR A 169 5.28 15.70 -0.33
CA THR A 169 5.44 17.14 -0.10
C THR A 169 4.86 18.02 -1.21
N GLU A 170 4.58 17.48 -2.37
CA GLU A 170 4.10 18.24 -3.53
C GLU A 170 2.67 17.79 -3.93
N TYR A 171 1.88 18.75 -4.41
CA TYR A 171 0.50 18.51 -4.85
C TYR A 171 0.37 17.44 -5.97
N LYS A 172 1.41 17.25 -6.78
CA LYS A 172 1.42 16.19 -7.80
C LYS A 172 1.27 14.79 -7.19
N TYR A 173 1.84 14.55 -6.00
CA TYR A 173 1.75 13.25 -5.31
C TYR A 173 0.35 12.95 -4.82
N LEU A 174 -0.41 13.97 -4.38
CA LEU A 174 -1.82 13.82 -4.07
C LEU A 174 -2.61 13.37 -5.32
N LYS A 175 -2.33 13.97 -6.49
CA LYS A 175 -2.97 13.54 -7.74
C LYS A 175 -2.64 12.10 -8.09
N TYR A 176 -1.38 11.68 -7.94
CA TYR A 176 -0.98 10.29 -8.19
C TYR A 176 -1.65 9.33 -7.20
N MET A 177 -1.71 9.71 -5.91
CA MET A 177 -2.40 8.93 -4.89
C MET A 177 -3.89 8.74 -5.23
N LEU A 178 -4.59 9.83 -5.58
CA LEU A 178 -6.01 9.76 -5.99
C LEU A 178 -6.20 8.93 -7.27
N ALA A 179 -5.31 9.03 -8.24
CA ALA A 179 -5.38 8.23 -9.47
C ALA A 179 -5.19 6.74 -9.16
N VAL A 180 -4.17 6.37 -8.39
CA VAL A 180 -3.93 4.98 -7.98
C VAL A 180 -5.11 4.47 -7.15
N TRP A 181 -5.56 5.25 -6.18
CA TRP A 181 -6.68 4.86 -5.31
C TRP A 181 -7.98 4.67 -6.09
N SER A 182 -8.29 5.52 -7.08
CA SER A 182 -9.48 5.35 -7.92
C SER A 182 -9.48 4.03 -8.69
N VAL A 183 -8.32 3.65 -9.26
CA VAL A 183 -8.16 2.37 -9.95
C VAL A 183 -8.33 1.19 -8.98
N LEU A 184 -7.68 1.26 -7.82
CA LEU A 184 -7.78 0.21 -6.79
C LEU A 184 -9.22 0.05 -6.29
N THR A 185 -9.95 1.16 -6.11
CA THR A 185 -11.37 1.14 -5.72
C THR A 185 -12.21 0.41 -6.77
N LEU A 186 -12.02 0.73 -8.07
CA LEU A 186 -12.76 0.05 -9.14
C LEU A 186 -12.44 -1.45 -9.21
N ILE A 187 -11.17 -1.83 -9.03
CA ILE A 187 -10.75 -3.25 -8.98
C ILE A 187 -11.41 -3.95 -7.78
N ALA A 188 -11.45 -3.30 -6.61
CA ALA A 188 -12.06 -3.87 -5.42
C ALA A 188 -13.57 -4.05 -5.56
N VAL A 189 -14.27 -3.07 -6.12
CA VAL A 189 -15.70 -3.18 -6.40
C VAL A 189 -15.96 -4.25 -7.45
N GLY A 190 -15.16 -4.30 -8.51
CA GLY A 190 -15.24 -5.35 -9.54
C GLY A 190 -15.09 -6.75 -8.93
N LYS A 191 -14.12 -6.95 -8.05
CA LYS A 191 -13.94 -8.23 -7.33
C LYS A 191 -15.13 -8.56 -6.42
N ALA A 192 -15.68 -7.59 -5.70
CA ALA A 192 -16.88 -7.80 -4.89
C ALA A 192 -18.12 -8.14 -5.75
N CYS A 193 -18.25 -7.53 -6.93
CA CYS A 193 -19.26 -7.90 -7.92
C CYS A 193 -19.05 -9.35 -8.41
N MET A 194 -17.80 -9.75 -8.69
CA MET A 194 -17.52 -11.15 -9.04
C MET A 194 -17.95 -12.12 -7.93
N GLN A 195 -17.64 -11.81 -6.67
CA GLN A 195 -18.10 -12.61 -5.53
C GLN A 195 -19.61 -12.68 -5.43
N LYS A 196 -20.31 -11.59 -5.76
CA LYS A 196 -21.78 -11.52 -5.69
C LYS A 196 -22.48 -12.29 -6.81
N PHE A 197 -22.01 -12.15 -8.05
CA PHE A 197 -22.70 -12.67 -9.23
C PHE A 197 -22.20 -14.06 -9.67
N PHE A 198 -20.91 -14.35 -9.45
CA PHE A 198 -20.29 -15.63 -9.84
C PHE A 198 -19.95 -16.53 -8.64
N GLY A 199 -20.08 -16.01 -7.42
CA GLY A 199 -19.74 -16.73 -6.20
C GLY A 199 -18.27 -16.56 -5.80
N PHE A 200 -17.93 -17.22 -4.68
CA PHE A 200 -16.58 -17.23 -4.13
C PHE A 200 -15.70 -18.24 -4.87
N ASN A 201 -14.43 -17.91 -5.07
CA ASN A 201 -13.46 -18.83 -5.66
C ASN A 201 -13.04 -19.93 -4.65
N ALA A 202 -12.24 -20.91 -5.09
CA ALA A 202 -11.84 -22.05 -4.27
C ALA A 202 -11.12 -21.62 -2.96
N ALA A 203 -10.20 -20.66 -3.03
CA ALA A 203 -9.47 -20.16 -1.86
C ALA A 203 -10.37 -19.38 -0.89
N GLU A 204 -11.29 -18.58 -1.42
CA GLU A 204 -12.28 -17.84 -0.62
C GLU A 204 -13.27 -18.80 0.06
N ASN A 205 -13.72 -19.85 -0.64
CA ASN A 205 -14.56 -20.89 -0.06
C ASN A 205 -13.83 -21.67 1.03
N TYR A 206 -12.56 -22.04 0.81
CA TYR A 206 -11.74 -22.67 1.84
C TYR A 206 -11.62 -21.80 3.08
N TRP A 207 -11.31 -20.51 2.89
CA TRP A 207 -11.24 -19.56 4.00
C TRP A 207 -12.58 -19.41 4.74
N LEU A 208 -13.69 -19.30 4.02
CA LEU A 208 -15.03 -19.19 4.63
C LEU A 208 -15.43 -20.41 5.42
N PHE A 209 -15.30 -21.59 4.84
CA PHE A 209 -15.91 -22.81 5.39
C PHE A 209 -14.95 -23.67 6.22
N VAL A 210 -13.65 -23.58 6.00
CA VAL A 210 -12.65 -24.37 6.73
C VAL A 210 -11.93 -23.50 7.79
N LEU A 211 -11.56 -22.27 7.45
CA LEU A 211 -10.83 -21.38 8.36
C LEU A 211 -11.73 -20.46 9.21
N GLY A 212 -13.05 -20.68 9.20
CA GLY A 212 -13.99 -20.05 10.13
C GLY A 212 -14.51 -18.67 9.71
N GLY A 213 -14.16 -18.16 8.52
CA GLY A 213 -14.64 -16.86 8.02
C GLY A 213 -16.16 -16.77 7.86
N ARG A 214 -16.85 -17.92 7.78
CA ARG A 214 -18.29 -17.99 7.64
C ARG A 214 -19.06 -17.26 8.71
N SER A 215 -18.62 -17.33 9.97
CA SER A 215 -19.33 -16.78 11.13
C SER A 215 -19.62 -15.28 11.03
N THR A 216 -18.75 -14.53 10.35
CA THR A 216 -18.86 -13.07 10.20
C THR A 216 -19.35 -12.62 8.83
N HIS A 217 -19.34 -13.53 7.81
CA HIS A 217 -19.64 -13.17 6.43
C HIS A 217 -20.95 -13.76 5.90
N ILE A 218 -21.44 -14.87 6.50
CA ILE A 218 -22.72 -15.45 6.17
C ILE A 218 -23.62 -15.31 7.40
N ILE A 219 -24.41 -14.26 7.43
CA ILE A 219 -25.30 -13.89 8.55
C ILE A 219 -26.76 -14.07 8.13
N HIS A 220 -27.68 -14.03 9.09
CA HIS A 220 -29.11 -14.19 8.82
C HIS A 220 -29.67 -13.21 7.78
N SER A 221 -29.11 -11.99 7.72
CA SER A 221 -29.53 -10.94 6.76
C SER A 221 -28.93 -11.09 5.37
N GLY A 222 -28.06 -12.08 5.14
CA GLY A 222 -27.46 -12.34 3.83
C GLY A 222 -25.95 -12.53 3.85
N VAL A 223 -25.36 -12.55 2.66
CA VAL A 223 -23.93 -12.69 2.44
C VAL A 223 -23.28 -11.30 2.43
N ARG A 224 -22.19 -11.15 3.17
CA ARG A 224 -21.38 -9.93 3.25
C ARG A 224 -20.12 -10.11 2.40
N TYR A 225 -20.00 -9.31 1.34
CA TYR A 225 -18.86 -9.40 0.42
C TYR A 225 -17.67 -8.61 0.95
N PHE A 226 -16.46 -9.14 0.78
CA PHE A 226 -15.23 -8.62 1.39
C PHE A 226 -14.14 -8.26 0.37
N SER A 227 -14.33 -8.61 -0.92
CA SER A 227 -13.37 -8.31 -1.99
C SER A 227 -11.95 -8.80 -1.65
N PHE A 228 -10.95 -7.88 -1.69
CA PHE A 228 -9.54 -8.13 -1.34
C PHE A 228 -9.23 -7.86 0.15
N PHE A 229 -10.18 -7.33 0.92
CA PHE A 229 -9.96 -6.91 2.29
C PHE A 229 -10.01 -8.08 3.26
N SER A 230 -9.53 -7.87 4.48
CA SER A 230 -9.54 -8.87 5.55
C SER A 230 -10.95 -9.39 5.84
N ASP A 231 -11.91 -8.47 5.81
CA ASP A 231 -13.31 -8.74 6.12
C ASP A 231 -14.23 -7.71 5.43
N ALA A 232 -15.54 -7.95 5.52
CA ALA A 232 -16.56 -7.11 4.91
C ALA A 232 -16.67 -5.72 5.58
N ALA A 233 -16.31 -5.58 6.87
CA ALA A 233 -16.35 -4.28 7.55
C ALA A 233 -15.24 -3.36 7.03
N ASN A 234 -14.03 -3.89 6.90
CA ASN A 234 -12.91 -3.15 6.33
C ASN A 234 -13.15 -2.80 4.86
N PHE A 235 -13.73 -3.72 4.07
CA PHE A 235 -14.14 -3.40 2.70
C PHE A 235 -15.17 -2.28 2.68
N GLY A 236 -16.26 -2.40 3.45
CA GLY A 236 -17.32 -1.40 3.50
C GLY A 236 -16.83 -0.02 3.95
N GLY A 237 -16.01 0.04 5.01
CA GLY A 237 -15.41 1.28 5.51
C GLY A 237 -14.47 1.94 4.47
N SER A 238 -13.63 1.14 3.81
CA SER A 238 -12.77 1.65 2.72
C SER A 238 -13.57 2.18 1.54
N MET A 239 -14.67 1.53 1.19
CA MET A 239 -15.56 2.01 0.12
C MET A 239 -16.32 3.27 0.54
N GLY A 240 -16.80 3.36 1.79
CA GLY A 240 -17.41 4.58 2.34
C GLY A 240 -16.47 5.77 2.26
N LEU A 241 -15.23 5.60 2.75
CA LEU A 241 -14.20 6.63 2.65
C LEU A 241 -13.89 7.01 1.19
N SER A 242 -13.77 6.02 0.30
CA SER A 242 -13.54 6.26 -1.14
C SER A 242 -14.67 7.07 -1.77
N MET A 243 -15.94 6.76 -1.43
CA MET A 243 -17.11 7.50 -1.89
C MET A 243 -17.01 8.99 -1.52
N VAL A 244 -16.70 9.29 -0.26
CA VAL A 244 -16.58 10.68 0.23
C VAL A 244 -15.43 11.40 -0.45
N VAL A 245 -14.23 10.80 -0.48
CA VAL A 245 -13.03 11.41 -1.05
C VAL A 245 -13.21 11.70 -2.53
N PHE A 246 -13.75 10.77 -3.32
CA PHE A 246 -13.93 10.97 -4.76
C PHE A 246 -15.09 11.92 -5.08
N SER A 247 -16.14 11.96 -4.27
CA SER A 247 -17.20 12.96 -4.38
C SER A 247 -16.66 14.38 -4.16
N ILE A 248 -15.90 14.59 -3.07
CA ILE A 248 -15.28 15.89 -2.77
C ILE A 248 -14.26 16.24 -3.87
N SER A 249 -13.42 15.30 -4.28
CA SER A 249 -12.43 15.54 -5.34
C SER A 249 -13.09 15.96 -6.64
N ALA A 250 -14.23 15.38 -7.00
CA ALA A 250 -14.97 15.74 -8.20
C ALA A 250 -15.44 17.20 -8.19
N LEU A 251 -15.74 17.79 -7.03
CA LEU A 251 -16.15 19.19 -6.92
C LEU A 251 -15.01 20.16 -7.27
N TYR A 252 -13.76 19.78 -6.99
CA TYR A 252 -12.59 20.62 -7.24
C TYR A 252 -12.05 20.54 -8.67
N TYR A 253 -12.41 19.51 -9.46
CA TYR A 253 -11.94 19.39 -10.84
C TYR A 253 -12.74 20.28 -11.78
N ARG A 254 -12.05 21.10 -12.59
CA ARG A 254 -12.66 21.96 -13.63
C ARG A 254 -12.98 21.19 -14.91
N ASN A 255 -12.23 20.10 -15.18
CA ASN A 255 -12.44 19.27 -16.36
C ASN A 255 -13.67 18.37 -16.16
N SER A 256 -14.68 18.53 -17.01
CA SER A 256 -15.93 17.78 -16.95
C SER A 256 -15.75 16.27 -17.07
N TRP A 257 -14.82 15.79 -17.90
CA TRP A 257 -14.54 14.37 -18.04
C TRP A 257 -13.93 13.76 -16.77
N MET A 258 -12.98 14.46 -16.14
CA MET A 258 -12.38 14.01 -14.88
C MET A 258 -13.41 14.07 -13.74
N LYS A 259 -14.26 15.10 -13.72
CA LYS A 259 -15.37 15.19 -12.76
C LYS A 259 -16.32 14.01 -12.90
N LEU A 260 -16.75 13.69 -14.13
CA LEU A 260 -17.62 12.55 -14.40
C LEU A 260 -16.95 11.23 -13.98
N TYR A 261 -15.68 11.03 -14.33
CA TYR A 261 -14.93 9.85 -13.92
C TYR A 261 -14.91 9.67 -12.40
N LEU A 262 -14.58 10.72 -11.63
CA LEU A 262 -14.53 10.65 -10.17
C LEU A 262 -15.91 10.40 -9.54
N LEU A 263 -16.98 10.96 -10.11
CA LEU A 263 -18.35 10.67 -9.69
C LEU A 263 -18.74 9.21 -9.96
N LEU A 264 -18.31 8.65 -11.08
CA LEU A 264 -18.53 7.22 -11.38
C LEU A 264 -17.76 6.33 -10.40
N VAL A 265 -16.52 6.69 -10.05
CA VAL A 265 -15.76 5.97 -9.01
C VAL A 265 -16.46 6.07 -7.66
N ALA A 266 -16.96 7.25 -7.27
CA ALA A 266 -17.72 7.44 -6.04
C ALA A 266 -19.01 6.61 -6.02
N ALA A 267 -19.75 6.57 -7.12
CA ALA A 267 -20.96 5.75 -7.25
C ALA A 267 -20.64 4.24 -7.17
N ALA A 268 -19.56 3.79 -7.80
CA ALA A 268 -19.08 2.42 -7.70
C ALA A 268 -18.69 2.07 -6.25
N ALA A 269 -17.98 2.98 -5.54
CA ALA A 269 -17.62 2.82 -4.15
C ALA A 269 -18.87 2.75 -3.24
N CYS A 270 -19.86 3.61 -3.48
CA CYS A 270 -21.16 3.55 -2.79
C CYS A 270 -21.82 2.17 -2.96
N TYR A 271 -21.85 1.66 -4.18
CA TYR A 271 -22.37 0.31 -4.43
C TYR A 271 -21.56 -0.77 -3.69
N GLY A 272 -20.21 -0.69 -3.72
CA GLY A 272 -19.33 -1.59 -2.98
C GLY A 272 -19.61 -1.58 -1.47
N MET A 273 -19.79 -0.39 -0.90
CA MET A 273 -20.17 -0.21 0.51
C MET A 273 -21.50 -0.91 0.82
N LEU A 274 -22.53 -0.73 -0.02
CA LEU A 274 -23.85 -1.34 0.18
C LEU A 274 -23.79 -2.86 0.16
N ILE A 275 -23.06 -3.47 -0.79
CA ILE A 275 -22.95 -4.93 -0.89
C ILE A 275 -22.06 -5.55 0.19
N SER A 276 -21.24 -4.76 0.88
CA SER A 276 -20.50 -5.23 2.06
C SER A 276 -21.41 -5.61 3.22
N GLY A 277 -22.64 -5.10 3.24
CA GLY A 277 -23.60 -5.32 4.33
C GLY A 277 -23.15 -4.73 5.67
N THR A 278 -22.21 -3.79 5.67
CA THR A 278 -21.64 -3.20 6.88
C THR A 278 -22.38 -1.91 7.26
N ARG A 279 -23.17 -1.98 8.31
CA ARG A 279 -23.99 -0.81 8.76
C ARG A 279 -23.12 0.35 9.25
N SER A 280 -22.01 0.08 9.92
CA SER A 280 -21.06 1.10 10.40
C SER A 280 -20.41 1.90 9.25
N ALA A 281 -20.32 1.33 8.05
CA ALA A 281 -19.78 2.04 6.88
C ALA A 281 -20.71 3.17 6.40
N LEU A 282 -21.98 3.17 6.80
CA LEU A 282 -22.91 4.26 6.50
C LEU A 282 -22.72 5.49 7.42
N ALA A 283 -21.94 5.34 8.49
CA ALA A 283 -21.65 6.42 9.44
C ALA A 283 -20.39 7.23 9.07
N VAL A 284 -19.68 6.84 8.00
CA VAL A 284 -18.53 7.55 7.42
C VAL A 284 -19.00 8.63 6.44
#